data_8942ff96ec32d3190ba7836e640675ba
#
_entry.id   8942ff96ec32d3190ba7836e640675ba
#
_cell.length_a   1.000
_cell.length_b   1.000
_cell.length_c   1.000
_cell.angle_alpha   90.00
_cell.angle_beta   90.00
_cell.angle_gamma   90.00
#
_symmetry.space_group_name_H-M   'P 1'
#
loop_
_entity.id
_entity.type
_entity.pdbx_description
1 polymer ?
#
loop_
_entity_poly.entity_id
_entity_poly.type
_entity_poly.pdbx_seq_one_letter_code
_entity_poly.pdbx_strand_id
1 'polypeptide(L)'
;MKSLKLLSFLAILAFPASANAQYPIIYNHALNISISQEACEKKAENATKRAGFTEYFEPIGLGAFGVNGKYSASVRCEADKGIVFFAVAGPDNETTRRLVVRLQSSFK
;
A
#
# COMPACT_ATOMS: atom_id res chain seq x y z
N MET A 1 15.09 -34.66 -33.94
CA MET A 1 16.14 -34.27 -33.02
C MET A 1 16.33 -32.79 -32.94
N LYS A 2 16.45 -32.16 -34.09
CA LYS A 2 16.66 -30.70 -34.07
C LYS A 2 15.46 -29.95 -33.53
N SER A 3 14.29 -30.48 -33.72
CA SER A 3 13.09 -29.84 -33.23
C SER A 3 13.03 -29.75 -31.69
N LEU A 4 13.69 -30.68 -31.02
CA LEU A 4 13.73 -30.66 -29.57
C LEU A 4 14.48 -29.44 -29.07
N LYS A 5 15.51 -29.06 -29.76
CA LYS A 5 16.29 -27.88 -29.34
C LYS A 5 15.49 -26.62 -29.54
N LEU A 6 14.69 -26.55 -30.57
CA LEU A 6 13.83 -25.39 -30.78
C LEU A 6 12.83 -25.22 -29.68
N LEU A 7 12.27 -26.32 -29.20
CA LEU A 7 11.32 -26.24 -28.09
C LEU A 7 11.96 -25.70 -26.83
N SER A 8 13.20 -26.06 -26.59
CA SER A 8 13.92 -25.55 -25.45
C SER A 8 14.08 -24.04 -25.51
N PHE A 9 14.37 -23.52 -26.69
CA PHE A 9 14.50 -22.07 -26.83
C PHE A 9 13.21 -21.34 -26.56
N LEU A 10 12.11 -21.89 -27.01
CA LEU A 10 10.83 -21.29 -26.76
C LEU A 10 10.52 -21.18 -25.28
N ALA A 11 10.84 -22.22 -24.53
CA ALA A 11 10.64 -22.22 -23.10
C ALA A 11 11.47 -21.13 -22.42
N ILE A 12 12.70 -20.96 -22.88
CA ILE A 12 13.58 -19.95 -22.31
C ILE A 12 13.05 -18.54 -22.59
N LEU A 13 12.53 -18.31 -23.76
CA LEU A 13 12.00 -17.00 -24.11
C LEU A 13 10.80 -16.61 -23.27
N ALA A 14 10.06 -17.58 -22.77
CA ALA A 14 8.92 -17.29 -21.93
C ALA A 14 9.32 -16.71 -20.58
N PHE A 15 10.47 -17.09 -20.06
CA PHE A 15 10.90 -16.62 -18.75
C PHE A 15 11.19 -15.14 -18.69
N PRO A 16 11.91 -14.55 -19.65
CA PRO A 16 12.17 -13.12 -19.58
C PRO A 16 10.89 -12.28 -19.57
N ALA A 17 9.88 -12.73 -20.30
CA ALA A 17 8.61 -12.01 -20.33
C ALA A 17 7.93 -12.04 -18.97
N SER A 18 7.96 -13.18 -18.28
CA SER A 18 7.32 -13.29 -16.97
C SER A 18 8.16 -12.72 -15.86
N ALA A 19 9.44 -12.51 -16.12
CA ALA A 19 10.35 -11.97 -15.13
C ALA A 19 10.28 -10.45 -15.01
N ASN A 20 9.40 -9.82 -15.76
CA ASN A 20 9.21 -8.37 -15.65
C ASN A 20 8.48 -8.05 -14.36
N ALA A 21 9.16 -8.35 -13.26
CA ALA A 21 8.63 -8.01 -11.96
C ALA A 21 8.53 -6.50 -11.86
N GLN A 22 7.36 -6.05 -11.53
CA GLN A 22 7.12 -4.64 -11.35
C GLN A 22 7.57 -4.25 -9.95
N TYR A 23 8.18 -3.10 -9.84
CA TYR A 23 8.40 -2.52 -8.53
C TYR A 23 7.06 -1.98 -8.03
N PRO A 24 6.75 -2.15 -6.76
CA PRO A 24 5.53 -1.54 -6.24
C PRO A 24 5.61 -0.03 -6.35
N ILE A 25 4.48 0.56 -6.67
CA ILE A 25 4.35 2.00 -6.70
C ILE A 25 3.88 2.44 -5.32
N ILE A 26 4.51 3.45 -4.77
CA ILE A 26 4.18 3.93 -3.44
C ILE A 26 3.85 5.40 -3.52
N TYR A 27 2.68 5.76 -2.99
CA TYR A 27 2.29 7.15 -2.80
C TYR A 27 2.15 7.42 -1.32
N ASN A 28 2.55 8.60 -0.90
CA ASN A 28 2.39 8.99 0.49
C ASN A 28 1.90 10.42 0.59
N HIS A 29 1.21 10.69 1.68
CA HIS A 29 0.72 12.02 2.02
C HIS A 29 0.92 12.24 3.51
N ALA A 30 0.83 13.48 3.93
CA ALA A 30 0.92 13.82 5.34
C ALA A 30 -0.08 14.90 5.67
N LEU A 31 -0.55 14.92 6.91
CA LEU A 31 -1.43 15.96 7.42
C LEU A 31 -0.88 16.47 8.73
N ASN A 32 -1.06 17.76 8.97
CA ASN A 32 -0.80 18.33 10.28
C ASN A 32 -1.96 17.99 11.20
N ILE A 33 -1.66 17.63 12.43
CA ILE A 33 -2.66 17.27 13.41
C ILE A 33 -2.38 17.98 14.74
N SER A 34 -3.46 18.15 15.53
CA SER A 34 -3.36 18.73 16.87
C SER A 34 -4.17 17.88 17.84
N ILE A 35 -3.99 16.58 17.78
CA ILE A 35 -4.70 15.62 18.64
C ILE A 35 -3.64 14.76 19.32
N SER A 36 -4.08 14.04 20.36
CA SER A 36 -3.17 13.15 21.09
C SER A 36 -2.74 11.98 20.23
N GLN A 37 -1.64 11.35 20.63
CA GLN A 37 -1.16 10.15 19.94
C GLN A 37 -2.24 9.07 19.94
N GLU A 38 -2.89 8.85 21.09
CA GLU A 38 -3.92 7.84 21.20
C GLU A 38 -5.11 8.13 20.28
N ALA A 39 -5.55 9.38 20.25
CA ALA A 39 -6.65 9.77 19.37
C ALA A 39 -6.28 9.61 17.90
N CYS A 40 -5.04 9.94 17.55
CA CYS A 40 -4.55 9.78 16.20
C CYS A 40 -4.54 8.31 15.80
N GLU A 41 -4.04 7.44 16.67
CA GLU A 41 -3.99 6.01 16.36
C GLU A 41 -5.39 5.42 16.16
N LYS A 42 -6.35 5.85 16.98
CA LYS A 42 -7.72 5.40 16.81
C LYS A 42 -8.30 5.87 15.47
N LYS A 43 -8.07 7.12 15.12
CA LYS A 43 -8.49 7.63 13.82
C LYS A 43 -7.80 6.91 12.67
N ALA A 44 -6.54 6.55 12.86
CA ALA A 44 -5.79 5.81 11.85
C ALA A 44 -6.40 4.43 11.60
N GLU A 45 -6.77 3.73 12.67
CA GLU A 45 -7.42 2.43 12.55
C GLU A 45 -8.75 2.54 11.80
N ASN A 46 -9.56 3.50 12.21
CA ASN A 46 -10.87 3.70 11.58
C ASN A 46 -10.74 4.11 10.12
N ALA A 47 -9.79 4.98 9.81
CA ALA A 47 -9.56 5.44 8.45
C ALA A 47 -9.12 4.28 7.55
N THR A 48 -8.23 3.44 8.04
CA THR A 48 -7.73 2.29 7.29
C THR A 48 -8.88 1.38 6.90
N LYS A 49 -9.74 1.06 7.86
CA LYS A 49 -10.90 0.21 7.60
C LYS A 49 -11.91 0.88 6.69
N ARG A 50 -12.18 2.15 6.92
CA ARG A 50 -13.17 2.91 6.14
C ARG A 50 -12.74 3.07 4.69
N ALA A 51 -11.45 3.18 4.47
CA ALA A 51 -10.90 3.30 3.12
C ALA A 51 -10.88 1.97 2.37
N GLY A 52 -11.25 0.87 3.03
CA GLY A 52 -11.37 -0.43 2.39
C GLY A 52 -10.20 -1.38 2.65
N PHE A 53 -9.25 -1.01 3.49
CA PHE A 53 -8.09 -1.85 3.76
C PHE A 53 -8.37 -2.71 4.97
N THR A 54 -9.22 -3.71 4.76
CA THR A 54 -9.72 -4.56 5.85
C THR A 54 -9.06 -5.93 5.93
N GLU A 55 -8.37 -6.35 4.86
CA GLU A 55 -7.66 -7.63 4.88
C GLU A 55 -6.36 -7.48 5.66
N TYR A 56 -6.04 -8.47 6.45
CA TYR A 56 -4.83 -8.47 7.27
C TYR A 56 -4.69 -7.20 8.10
N PHE A 57 -5.81 -6.64 8.49
CA PHE A 57 -5.80 -5.42 9.28
C PHE A 57 -5.18 -5.67 10.63
N GLU A 58 -4.29 -4.75 11.04
CA GLU A 58 -3.77 -4.78 12.39
C GLU A 58 -3.27 -3.40 12.82
N PRO A 59 -3.44 -3.07 14.10
CA PRO A 59 -2.77 -1.90 14.66
C PRO A 59 -1.27 -2.18 14.68
N ILE A 60 -0.49 -1.21 14.23
CA ILE A 60 0.96 -1.38 14.21
C ILE A 60 1.58 -0.20 14.98
N GLY A 61 2.08 -0.50 16.18
CA GLY A 61 2.82 0.48 16.95
C GLY A 61 2.13 1.84 16.99
N LEU A 62 2.52 2.73 16.10
CA LEU A 62 2.06 4.10 16.09
C LEU A 62 0.95 4.36 15.08
N GLY A 63 0.24 3.34 14.65
CA GLY A 63 -0.81 3.53 13.66
C GLY A 63 -1.50 2.25 13.27
N ALA A 64 -1.71 2.05 11.96
CA ALA A 64 -2.46 0.92 11.46
C ALA A 64 -1.96 0.47 10.10
N PHE A 65 -2.20 -0.79 9.79
CA PHE A 65 -1.87 -1.40 8.51
C PHE A 65 -3.08 -2.20 8.02
N GLY A 66 -3.28 -2.22 6.71
CA GLY A 66 -4.33 -3.05 6.13
C GLY A 66 -4.10 -3.27 4.66
N VAL A 67 -4.83 -4.23 4.09
CA VAL A 67 -4.69 -4.63 2.70
C VAL A 67 -6.05 -4.61 2.03
N ASN A 68 -6.05 -4.25 0.76
CA ASN A 68 -7.21 -4.34 -0.10
C ASN A 68 -6.74 -4.93 -1.42
N GLY A 69 -6.86 -6.26 -1.56
CA GLY A 69 -6.42 -6.95 -2.76
C GLY A 69 -4.92 -6.79 -2.97
N LYS A 70 -4.54 -6.14 -4.05
CA LYS A 70 -3.15 -5.94 -4.40
C LYS A 70 -2.55 -4.67 -3.79
N TYR A 71 -3.32 -3.97 -2.97
CA TYR A 71 -2.90 -2.68 -2.42
C TYR A 71 -2.77 -2.80 -0.91
N SER A 72 -1.71 -2.22 -0.36
CA SER A 72 -1.50 -2.20 1.07
C SER A 72 -1.38 -0.76 1.54
N ALA A 73 -1.85 -0.52 2.76
CA ALA A 73 -1.89 0.82 3.33
C ALA A 73 -1.26 0.82 4.70
N SER A 74 -0.64 1.94 5.03
CA SER A 74 -0.06 2.16 6.34
C SER A 74 -0.33 3.60 6.75
N VAL A 75 -0.69 3.78 8.02
CA VAL A 75 -0.86 5.10 8.61
C VAL A 75 0.02 5.17 9.84
N ARG A 76 0.80 6.24 9.95
CA ARG A 76 1.68 6.43 11.09
C ARG A 76 1.44 7.77 11.74
N CYS A 77 1.19 7.73 13.04
CA CYS A 77 0.94 8.91 13.87
C CYS A 77 2.20 9.33 14.61
N GLU A 78 2.54 10.62 14.48
CA GLU A 78 3.62 11.24 15.22
C GLU A 78 3.05 12.50 15.85
N ALA A 79 2.18 12.32 16.84
CA ALA A 79 1.41 13.42 17.40
C ALA A 79 2.31 14.44 18.10
N ASP A 80 3.41 14.01 18.69
CA ASP A 80 4.37 14.92 19.33
C ASP A 80 5.01 15.86 18.31
N LYS A 81 5.05 15.46 17.06
CA LYS A 81 5.55 16.27 15.95
C LYS A 81 4.43 16.94 15.17
N GLY A 82 3.18 16.70 15.57
CA GLY A 82 2.04 17.32 14.93
C GLY A 82 1.73 16.79 13.54
N ILE A 83 2.03 15.54 13.27
CA ILE A 83 1.89 15.02 11.89
C ILE A 83 1.40 13.58 11.87
N VAL A 84 0.67 13.24 10.81
CA VAL A 84 0.30 11.87 10.49
C VAL A 84 0.65 11.60 9.04
N PHE A 85 1.21 10.40 8.78
CA PHE A 85 1.62 9.97 7.45
C PHE A 85 0.72 8.87 6.93
N PHE A 86 0.44 8.92 5.63
CA PHE A 86 -0.33 7.91 4.93
C PHE A 86 0.50 7.38 3.77
N ALA A 87 0.52 6.07 3.59
CA ALA A 87 1.21 5.47 2.47
C ALA A 87 0.36 4.34 1.90
N VAL A 88 0.32 4.25 0.58
CA VAL A 88 -0.31 3.13 -0.10
C VAL A 88 0.65 2.61 -1.15
N ALA A 89 0.79 1.29 -1.19
CA ALA A 89 1.62 0.62 -2.18
C ALA A 89 0.74 -0.26 -3.06
N GLY A 90 1.01 -0.28 -4.35
CA GLY A 90 0.24 -1.10 -5.28
C GLY A 90 0.92 -1.27 -6.61
N PRO A 91 0.31 -2.07 -7.50
CA PRO A 91 0.94 -2.42 -8.77
C PRO A 91 0.80 -1.37 -9.86
N ASP A 92 -0.14 -0.44 -9.74
CA ASP A 92 -0.38 0.54 -10.78
C ASP A 92 -0.42 1.94 -10.20
N ASN A 93 -0.12 2.90 -11.05
CA ASN A 93 0.04 4.29 -10.66
C ASN A 93 -1.29 4.93 -10.26
N GLU A 94 -2.29 4.82 -11.10
CA GLU A 94 -3.53 5.57 -10.94
C GLU A 94 -4.32 5.13 -9.72
N THR A 95 -4.51 3.84 -9.56
CA THR A 95 -5.28 3.32 -8.43
C THR A 95 -4.56 3.57 -7.11
N THR A 96 -3.25 3.37 -7.09
CA THR A 96 -2.47 3.59 -5.87
C THR A 96 -2.59 5.05 -5.41
N ARG A 97 -2.49 5.99 -6.36
CA ARG A 97 -2.63 7.41 -6.05
C ARG A 97 -4.03 7.72 -5.53
N ARG A 98 -5.04 7.17 -6.16
CA ARG A 98 -6.42 7.40 -5.73
C ARG A 98 -6.67 6.85 -4.33
N LEU A 99 -6.07 5.72 -4.02
CA LEU A 99 -6.29 5.08 -2.72
C LEU A 99 -5.61 5.83 -1.58
N VAL A 100 -4.45 6.44 -1.80
CA VAL A 100 -3.83 7.23 -0.74
C VAL A 100 -4.67 8.48 -0.44
N VAL A 101 -5.29 9.05 -1.47
CA VAL A 101 -6.19 10.19 -1.27
C VAL A 101 -7.42 9.77 -0.47
N ARG A 102 -7.98 8.61 -0.80
CA ARG A 102 -9.12 8.07 -0.06
C ARG A 102 -8.78 7.82 1.40
N LEU A 103 -7.61 7.24 1.63
CA LEU A 103 -7.14 6.95 2.98
C LEU A 103 -7.04 8.24 3.79
N GLN A 104 -6.40 9.25 3.22
CA GLN A 104 -6.27 10.54 3.88
C GLN A 104 -7.62 11.18 4.16
N SER A 105 -8.52 11.13 3.20
CA SER A 105 -9.87 11.68 3.37
C SER A 105 -10.64 10.96 4.46
N SER A 106 -10.42 9.67 4.61
CA SER A 106 -11.10 8.86 5.62
C SER A 106 -10.62 9.18 7.02
N PHE A 107 -9.45 9.75 7.16
CA PHE A 107 -8.88 10.10 8.45
C PHE A 107 -9.57 11.34 9.03
N LYS A 108 -10.03 12.23 8.19
CA LYS A 108 -10.68 13.49 8.63
C LYS A 108 -12.08 13.29 9.24
#